data_f61369d9cf9662a1da4453aa19e448ac
#
_entry.id   f61369d9cf9662a1da4453aa19e448ac
#
_cell.length_a   1.000
_cell.length_b   1.000
_cell.length_c   1.000
_cell.angle_alpha   90.00
_cell.angle_beta   90.00
_cell.angle_gamma   90.00
#
_symmetry.space_group_name_H-M   'P 1'
#
loop_
_entity.id
_entity.type
_entity.pdbx_description
1 polymer ?
#
loop_
_entity_poly.entity_id
_entity_poly.type
_entity_poly.pdbx_seq_one_letter_code
_entity_poly.pdbx_strand_id
1 'polypeptide(L)'
;MTEITILDFKLSNTFEEYRTYMNAPEQQAMFAEMGVKTFYIGVSKDDPGRATVIFQGPEDILYDIFMNPETKPIVEASGHIYDGTVVTRWLA
;
A
#
# COMPACT_ATOMS: atom_id res chain seq x y z
N MET A 1 -12.58 4.47 -15.15
CA MET A 1 -12.67 3.08 -14.70
C MET A 1 -12.08 2.94 -13.30
N THR A 2 -12.49 1.95 -12.57
CA THR A 2 -11.87 1.63 -11.29
C THR A 2 -10.54 0.93 -11.53
N GLU A 3 -9.54 1.33 -10.78
CA GLU A 3 -8.22 0.70 -10.84
C GLU A 3 -7.96 -0.09 -9.56
N ILE A 4 -7.47 -1.33 -9.75
CA ILE A 4 -6.96 -2.15 -8.66
C ILE A 4 -5.43 -2.06 -8.73
N THR A 5 -4.81 -1.64 -7.64
CA THR A 5 -3.35 -1.54 -7.53
C THR A 5 -2.86 -2.54 -6.50
N ILE A 6 -1.93 -3.39 -6.89
CA ILE A 6 -1.34 -4.40 -6.00
C ILE A 6 0.12 -4.02 -5.78
N LEU A 7 0.49 -3.85 -4.52
CA LEU A 7 1.87 -3.62 -4.10
C LEU A 7 2.38 -4.85 -3.38
N ASP A 8 3.51 -5.39 -3.84
CA ASP A 8 4.20 -6.52 -3.24
C ASP A 8 5.59 -6.03 -2.82
N PHE A 9 5.93 -6.16 -1.54
CA PHE A 9 7.08 -5.46 -0.97
C PHE A 9 7.63 -6.15 0.26
N LYS A 10 8.85 -5.73 0.65
CA LYS A 10 9.48 -6.18 1.89
C LYS A 10 9.16 -5.25 3.04
N LEU A 11 9.18 -5.79 4.26
CA LEU A 11 8.93 -5.04 5.48
C LEU A 11 10.23 -4.78 6.23
N SER A 12 10.35 -3.57 6.80
CA SER A 12 11.44 -3.22 7.73
C SER A 12 11.04 -3.45 9.19
N ASN A 13 9.77 -3.72 9.43
CA ASN A 13 9.19 -4.00 10.75
C ASN A 13 8.42 -5.33 10.69
N THR A 14 7.59 -5.60 11.71
CA THR A 14 6.73 -6.78 11.70
C THR A 14 5.46 -6.50 10.90
N PHE A 15 4.85 -7.56 10.38
CA PHE A 15 3.58 -7.44 9.68
C PHE A 15 2.49 -6.86 10.59
N GLU A 16 2.48 -7.21 11.87
CA GLU A 16 1.53 -6.67 12.84
C GLU A 16 1.64 -5.16 12.96
N GLU A 17 2.87 -4.64 13.04
CA GLU A 17 3.12 -3.20 13.10
C GLU A 17 2.66 -2.51 11.82
N TYR A 18 2.97 -3.09 10.66
CA TYR A 18 2.54 -2.56 9.36
C TYR A 18 1.02 -2.51 9.28
N ARG A 19 0.35 -3.60 9.62
CA ARG A 19 -1.11 -3.69 9.55
C ARG A 19 -1.77 -2.69 10.50
N THR A 20 -1.25 -2.54 11.71
CA THR A 20 -1.75 -1.57 12.68
C THR A 20 -1.63 -0.15 12.13
N TYR A 21 -0.51 0.18 11.52
CA TYR A 21 -0.28 1.49 10.91
C TYR A 21 -1.29 1.74 9.79
N MET A 22 -1.45 0.78 8.88
CA MET A 22 -2.35 0.94 7.74
C MET A 22 -3.83 1.02 8.13
N ASN A 23 -4.20 0.37 9.22
CA ASN A 23 -5.59 0.38 9.71
C ASN A 23 -5.87 1.54 10.67
N ALA A 24 -4.89 2.39 10.95
CA ALA A 24 -5.09 3.56 11.81
C ALA A 24 -6.14 4.49 11.20
N PRO A 25 -7.01 5.11 12.03
CA PRO A 25 -8.08 5.99 11.52
C PRO A 25 -7.58 7.11 10.62
N GLU A 26 -6.41 7.69 10.92
CA GLU A 26 -5.81 8.77 10.12
C GLU A 26 -5.47 8.29 8.70
N GLN A 27 -4.94 7.08 8.58
CA GLN A 27 -4.58 6.50 7.29
C GLN A 27 -5.81 6.20 6.47
N GLN A 28 -6.83 5.61 7.10
CA GLN A 28 -8.08 5.28 6.42
C GLN A 28 -8.82 6.55 5.98
N ALA A 29 -8.81 7.61 6.80
CA ALA A 29 -9.41 8.89 6.43
C ALA A 29 -8.70 9.51 5.23
N MET A 30 -7.36 9.45 5.18
CA MET A 30 -6.57 9.96 4.06
C MET A 30 -6.91 9.23 2.77
N PHE A 31 -6.97 7.90 2.82
CA PHE A 31 -7.34 7.12 1.64
C PHE A 31 -8.76 7.39 1.19
N ALA A 32 -9.70 7.55 2.13
CA ALA A 32 -11.09 7.87 1.81
C ALA A 32 -11.22 9.20 1.07
N GLU A 33 -10.44 10.21 1.47
CA GLU A 33 -10.44 11.51 0.79
C GLU A 33 -9.98 11.41 -0.67
N MET A 34 -9.09 10.45 -0.96
CA MET A 34 -8.63 10.19 -2.33
C MET A 34 -9.58 9.28 -3.11
N GLY A 35 -10.64 8.80 -2.48
CA GLY A 35 -11.51 7.80 -3.08
C GLY A 35 -10.88 6.41 -3.17
N VAL A 36 -9.87 6.15 -2.35
CA VAL A 36 -9.13 4.89 -2.34
C VAL A 36 -9.58 4.02 -1.18
N LYS A 37 -9.80 2.75 -1.46
CA LYS A 37 -10.18 1.75 -0.46
C LYS A 37 -9.09 0.69 -0.37
N THR A 38 -8.67 0.35 0.84
CA THR A 38 -7.82 -0.79 1.07
C THR A 38 -8.67 -2.06 0.99
N PHE A 39 -8.42 -2.86 -0.01
CA PHE A 39 -9.19 -4.07 -0.27
C PHE A 39 -8.65 -5.26 0.49
N TYR A 40 -7.32 -5.36 0.63
CA TYR A 40 -6.69 -6.51 1.26
C TYR A 40 -5.28 -6.16 1.73
N ILE A 41 -4.90 -6.66 2.89
CA ILE A 41 -3.53 -6.60 3.42
C ILE A 41 -3.17 -8.00 3.86
N GLY A 42 -2.03 -8.52 3.38
CA GLY A 42 -1.60 -9.86 3.73
C GLY A 42 -0.09 -9.97 3.86
N VAL A 43 0.34 -11.02 4.54
CA VAL A 43 1.76 -11.37 4.69
C VAL A 43 2.03 -12.65 3.93
N SER A 44 3.24 -12.79 3.38
CA SER A 44 3.63 -14.00 2.69
C SER A 44 3.62 -15.18 3.65
N LYS A 45 3.03 -16.28 3.23
CA LYS A 45 3.00 -17.51 4.03
C LYS A 45 4.41 -18.04 4.31
N ASP A 46 5.31 -17.89 3.34
CA ASP A 46 6.64 -18.47 3.40
C ASP A 46 7.73 -17.48 3.83
N ASP A 47 7.39 -16.18 3.90
CA ASP A 47 8.35 -15.12 4.25
C ASP A 47 7.65 -14.03 5.07
N PRO A 48 7.81 -14.04 6.40
CA PRO A 48 7.15 -13.05 7.27
C PRO A 48 7.64 -11.62 7.07
N GLY A 49 8.74 -11.44 6.36
CA GLY A 49 9.26 -10.12 6.01
C GLY A 49 8.73 -9.58 4.68
N ARG A 50 7.77 -10.24 4.08
CA ARG A 50 7.18 -9.83 2.79
C ARG A 50 5.67 -9.73 2.89
N ALA A 51 5.12 -8.62 2.38
CA ALA A 51 3.70 -8.35 2.47
C ALA A 51 3.14 -7.89 1.14
N THR A 52 1.82 -7.90 1.03
CA THR A 52 1.10 -7.35 -0.11
C THR A 52 -0.07 -6.51 0.37
N VAL A 53 -0.38 -5.46 -0.37
CA VAL A 53 -1.57 -4.64 -0.15
C VAL A 53 -2.26 -4.42 -1.48
N ILE A 54 -3.59 -4.50 -1.46
CA ILE A 54 -4.42 -4.30 -2.65
C ILE A 54 -5.33 -3.11 -2.38
N PHE A 55 -5.23 -2.12 -3.27
CA PHE A 55 -6.07 -0.92 -3.21
C PHE A 55 -7.03 -0.87 -4.38
N GLN A 56 -8.15 -0.21 -4.17
CA GLN A 56 -9.15 0.06 -5.20
C GLN A 56 -9.48 1.54 -5.18
N GLY A 57 -9.48 2.17 -6.35
CA GLY A 57 -9.78 3.60 -6.43
C GLY A 57 -9.92 4.11 -7.85
N PRO A 58 -10.01 5.44 -8.01
CA PRO A 58 -10.03 6.06 -9.32
C PRO A 58 -8.75 5.77 -10.08
N GLU A 59 -8.85 5.70 -11.41
CA GLU A 59 -7.72 5.41 -12.28
C GLU A 59 -6.59 6.42 -12.07
N ASP A 60 -5.36 5.93 -11.97
CA ASP A 60 -4.09 6.65 -11.83
C ASP A 60 -3.82 7.33 -10.49
N ILE A 61 -4.83 7.55 -9.65
CA ILE A 61 -4.66 8.35 -8.42
C ILE A 61 -3.62 7.75 -7.49
N LEU A 62 -3.76 6.49 -7.13
CA LEU A 62 -2.82 5.86 -6.19
C LEU A 62 -1.44 5.69 -6.81
N TYR A 63 -1.40 5.29 -8.09
CA TYR A 63 -0.13 5.09 -8.79
C TYR A 63 0.69 6.39 -8.85
N ASP A 64 0.06 7.51 -9.20
CA ASP A 64 0.74 8.79 -9.31
C ASP A 64 1.27 9.25 -7.95
N ILE A 65 0.51 9.03 -6.89
CA ILE A 65 0.95 9.36 -5.53
C ILE A 65 2.12 8.45 -5.13
N PHE A 66 2.00 7.15 -5.35
CA PHE A 66 3.04 6.19 -4.98
C PHE A 66 4.36 6.47 -5.71
N MET A 67 4.30 6.85 -6.98
CA MET A 67 5.49 7.11 -7.80
C MET A 67 6.10 8.48 -7.56
N ASN A 68 5.43 9.37 -6.82
CA ASN A 68 5.98 10.67 -6.47
C ASN A 68 7.12 10.48 -5.45
N PRO A 69 8.35 10.98 -5.72
CA PRO A 69 9.48 10.80 -4.81
C PRO A 69 9.24 11.30 -3.39
N GLU A 70 8.37 12.30 -3.22
CA GLU A 70 8.03 12.85 -1.91
C GLU A 70 7.24 11.87 -1.06
N THR A 71 6.64 10.86 -1.67
CA THR A 71 5.84 9.85 -0.98
C THR A 71 6.71 8.78 -0.31
N LYS A 72 7.94 8.59 -0.78
CA LYS A 72 8.82 7.54 -0.26
C LYS A 72 8.96 7.54 1.27
N PRO A 73 9.31 8.68 1.93
CA PRO A 73 9.43 8.66 3.39
C PRO A 73 8.10 8.37 4.09
N ILE A 74 6.98 8.78 3.51
CA ILE A 74 5.65 8.51 4.07
C ILE A 74 5.35 7.02 4.00
N VAL A 75 5.64 6.39 2.88
CA VAL A 75 5.46 4.94 2.69
C VAL A 75 6.35 4.17 3.67
N GLU A 76 7.62 4.56 3.79
CA GLU A 76 8.57 3.87 4.65
C GLU A 76 8.26 4.02 6.13
N ALA A 77 7.53 5.06 6.53
CA ALA A 77 7.08 5.23 7.92
C ALA A 77 6.17 4.09 8.38
N SER A 78 5.50 3.42 7.46
CA SER A 78 4.64 2.27 7.77
C SER A 78 5.42 0.96 7.98
N GLY A 79 6.69 0.93 7.58
CA GLY A 79 7.48 -0.29 7.54
C GLY A 79 7.59 -0.91 6.15
N HIS A 80 6.92 -0.33 5.15
CA HIS A 80 7.00 -0.74 3.75
C HIS A 80 8.34 -0.26 3.18
N ILE A 81 9.22 -1.18 2.79
CA ILE A 81 10.46 -0.84 2.11
C ILE A 81 10.12 -0.47 0.67
N TYR A 82 10.25 0.82 0.36
CA TYR A 82 9.83 1.37 -0.93
C TYR A 82 10.59 0.75 -2.10
N ASP A 83 11.92 0.67 -1.98
CA ASP A 83 12.76 0.14 -3.06
C ASP A 83 12.50 -1.36 -3.24
N GLY A 84 12.37 -1.78 -4.48
CA GLY A 84 12.07 -3.17 -4.82
C GLY A 84 10.59 -3.53 -4.76
N THR A 85 9.71 -2.57 -4.49
CA THR A 85 8.27 -2.80 -4.54
C THR A 85 7.84 -3.18 -5.96
N VAL A 86 7.11 -4.27 -6.09
CA VAL A 86 6.50 -4.67 -7.36
C VAL A 86 5.09 -4.11 -7.40
N VAL A 87 4.81 -3.28 -8.40
CA VAL A 87 3.51 -2.64 -8.58
C VAL A 87 2.83 -3.26 -9.79
N THR A 88 1.63 -3.77 -9.60
CA THR A 88 0.79 -4.22 -10.71
C THR A 88 -0.53 -3.45 -10.69
N ARG A 89 -1.06 -3.15 -11.86
CA ARG A 89 -2.23 -2.30 -12.05
C ARG A 89 -3.25 -3.00 -12.92
N TRP A 90 -4.50 -3.00 -12.50
CA TRP A 90 -5.58 -3.72 -13.15
C TRP A 90 -6.80 -2.83 -13.25
N LEU A 91 -7.42 -2.77 -14.41
CA LEU A 91 -8.67 -2.01 -14.63
C LEU A 91 -9.87 -2.94 -14.53
N ALA A 92 -10.91 -2.45 -13.89
CA ALA A 92 -12.15 -3.20 -13.72
C ALA A 92 -13.39 -2.32 -13.97
#